data_85a9c4eb4bdab5cc5258d009801882dc
#
_entry.id   85a9c4eb4bdab5cc5258d009801882dc
#
_cell.length_a   1.000
_cell.length_b   1.000
_cell.length_c   1.000
_cell.angle_alpha   90.00
_cell.angle_beta   90.00
_cell.angle_gamma   90.00
#
_symmetry.space_group_name_H-M   'P 1'
#
loop_
_entity.id
_entity.type
_entity.pdbx_description
1 polymer ?
#
loop_
_entity_poly.entity_id
_entity_poly.type
_entity_poly.pdbx_seq_one_letter_code
_entity_poly.pdbx_strand_id
1 'polypeptide(L)'
;MDNDYRFTTTEEERATRRAQRMAARRQRERERRRKMLLRLLPVLGVVVLAGAAIAWGLHRGESGEGAARAAAPAVQSAAADPEPDQEPEPAADPEPEPPRAVLSAADAVQLGEEIVSNNAVLIDLDEGIVLAEKNAGEVISPASMTKILTILVAAEQITDLDAGFTMTQEITDYCYRNDCSAAGFLPGEIIPIRDLFYATILPSGADGALALAICAAGSQEAFVELMNEKAAELGVSQTARFANSVGVYDENNVCTVYDMALILRAALDNPLCREVLGQRIYAIAPSEAHPEGLELSNWFIRKIEDHMPEHIQVTGAKTGYVTQSGNCAASVAQDSAGKRYLCVTAQAWSGWRCIFDHVALYEGYAR
;
A
#
# COMPACT_ATOMS: atom_id res chain seq x y z
N MET A 1 -19.26 -19.27 -35.05
CA MET A 1 -17.88 -19.79 -35.08
C MET A 1 -17.35 -19.62 -33.68
N ASP A 2 -17.40 -20.72 -32.92
CA ASP A 2 -17.00 -20.73 -31.50
C ASP A 2 -15.50 -20.51 -31.36
N ASN A 3 -15.12 -19.44 -30.73
CA ASN A 3 -13.73 -19.17 -30.38
C ASN A 3 -13.55 -19.43 -28.87
N ASP A 4 -13.54 -20.73 -28.53
CA ASP A 4 -13.37 -21.23 -27.17
C ASP A 4 -11.85 -21.16 -26.79
N TYR A 5 -11.35 -19.98 -26.38
CA TYR A 5 -10.02 -19.84 -25.80
C TYR A 5 -10.02 -20.41 -24.38
N ARG A 6 -10.13 -21.75 -24.28
CA ARG A 6 -9.82 -22.49 -23.06
C ARG A 6 -8.29 -22.59 -22.90
N PHE A 7 -7.68 -21.64 -22.21
CA PHE A 7 -6.37 -21.86 -21.61
C PHE A 7 -6.52 -22.79 -20.39
N THR A 8 -6.76 -24.07 -20.65
CA THR A 8 -6.62 -25.11 -19.63
C THR A 8 -5.14 -25.45 -19.45
N THR A 9 -4.40 -24.59 -18.70
CA THR A 9 -3.16 -25.07 -18.11
C THR A 9 -3.54 -26.15 -17.11
N THR A 10 -3.10 -27.38 -17.36
CA THR A 10 -3.36 -28.51 -16.48
C THR A 10 -2.84 -28.22 -15.08
N GLU A 11 -3.44 -28.83 -14.07
CA GLU A 11 -3.01 -28.66 -12.67
C GLU A 11 -1.53 -29.05 -12.48
N GLU A 12 -1.05 -30.02 -13.27
CA GLU A 12 0.35 -30.44 -13.36
C GLU A 12 1.26 -29.33 -13.89
N GLU A 13 0.87 -28.58 -14.92
CA GLU A 13 1.67 -27.46 -15.43
C GLU A 13 1.76 -26.32 -14.43
N ARG A 14 0.67 -26.06 -13.69
CA ARG A 14 0.66 -25.06 -12.60
C ARG A 14 1.57 -25.51 -11.44
N ALA A 15 1.53 -26.79 -11.06
CA ALA A 15 2.39 -27.37 -10.05
C ALA A 15 3.86 -27.30 -10.47
N THR A 16 4.17 -27.64 -11.71
CA THR A 16 5.52 -27.59 -12.27
C THR A 16 6.06 -26.16 -12.30
N ARG A 17 5.28 -25.16 -12.74
CA ARG A 17 5.67 -23.75 -12.71
C ARG A 17 5.87 -23.23 -11.29
N ARG A 18 5.03 -23.65 -10.31
CA ARG A 18 5.23 -23.33 -8.90
C ARG A 18 6.52 -23.93 -8.36
N ALA A 19 6.79 -25.22 -8.67
CA ALA A 19 8.03 -25.90 -8.26
C ALA A 19 9.28 -25.22 -8.84
N GLN A 20 9.25 -24.82 -10.13
CA GLN A 20 10.34 -24.09 -10.79
C GLN A 20 10.58 -22.71 -10.14
N ARG A 21 9.52 -21.96 -9.84
CA ARG A 21 9.64 -20.66 -9.13
C ARG A 21 10.22 -20.82 -7.74
N MET A 22 9.79 -21.85 -7.00
CA MET A 22 10.31 -22.14 -5.67
C MET A 22 11.79 -22.58 -5.72
N ALA A 23 12.18 -23.38 -6.71
CA ALA A 23 13.58 -23.79 -6.91
C ALA A 23 14.48 -22.59 -7.25
N ALA A 24 14.02 -21.71 -8.16
CA ALA A 24 14.74 -20.49 -8.52
C ALA A 24 14.88 -19.52 -7.32
N ARG A 25 13.82 -19.39 -6.48
CA ARG A 25 13.86 -18.60 -5.25
C ARG A 25 14.90 -19.15 -4.27
N ARG A 26 14.90 -20.48 -4.01
CA ARG A 26 15.90 -21.14 -3.14
C ARG A 26 17.32 -20.98 -3.64
N GLN A 27 17.53 -21.02 -4.96
CA GLN A 27 18.84 -20.81 -5.55
C GLN A 27 19.34 -19.38 -5.33
N ARG A 28 18.50 -18.37 -5.57
CA ARG A 28 18.82 -16.95 -5.29
C ARG A 28 19.11 -16.69 -3.82
N GLU A 29 18.35 -17.31 -2.90
CA GLU A 29 18.62 -17.22 -1.45
C GLU A 29 19.98 -17.83 -1.07
N ARG A 30 20.33 -19.00 -1.63
CA ARG A 30 21.65 -19.63 -1.41
C ARG A 30 22.79 -18.75 -1.92
N GLU A 31 22.64 -18.14 -3.09
CA GLU A 31 23.62 -17.23 -3.66
C GLU A 31 23.76 -15.95 -2.82
N ARG A 32 22.66 -15.36 -2.35
CA ARG A 32 22.68 -14.22 -1.43
C ARG A 32 23.38 -14.56 -0.11
N ARG A 33 23.04 -15.69 0.52
CA ARG A 33 23.72 -16.15 1.75
C ARG A 33 25.21 -16.36 1.53
N ARG A 34 25.60 -16.95 0.39
CA ARG A 34 27.01 -17.14 0.04
C ARG A 34 27.73 -15.80 -0.14
N LYS A 35 27.14 -14.84 -0.83
CA LYS A 35 27.70 -13.50 -0.99
C LYS A 35 27.80 -12.75 0.34
N MET A 36 26.81 -12.88 1.21
CA MET A 36 26.84 -12.28 2.55
C MET A 36 27.92 -12.89 3.43
N LEU A 37 28.07 -14.22 3.44
CA LEU A 37 29.15 -14.90 4.15
C LEU A 37 30.53 -14.49 3.64
N LEU A 38 30.71 -14.33 2.33
CA LEU A 38 31.98 -13.87 1.73
C LEU A 38 32.31 -12.42 2.11
N ARG A 39 31.30 -11.56 2.33
CA ARG A 39 31.48 -10.17 2.82
C ARG A 39 31.79 -10.10 4.30
N LEU A 40 31.30 -11.05 5.11
CA LEU A 40 31.55 -11.12 6.55
C LEU A 40 32.92 -11.73 6.89
N LEU A 41 33.52 -12.55 6.02
CA LEU A 41 34.83 -13.16 6.22
C LEU A 41 35.94 -12.15 6.56
N PRO A 42 36.11 -11.02 5.84
CA PRO A 42 37.16 -10.04 6.21
C PRO A 42 36.86 -9.34 7.54
N VAL A 43 35.60 -9.09 7.87
CA VAL A 43 35.20 -8.48 9.15
C VAL A 43 35.50 -9.42 10.31
N LEU A 44 35.21 -10.72 10.17
CA LEU A 44 35.55 -11.75 11.15
C LEU A 44 37.07 -11.84 11.37
N GLY A 45 37.85 -11.75 10.29
CA GLY A 45 39.33 -11.72 10.35
C GLY A 45 39.85 -10.52 11.16
N VAL A 46 39.28 -9.34 10.98
CA VAL A 46 39.66 -8.13 11.73
C VAL A 46 39.28 -8.26 13.21
N VAL A 47 38.11 -8.81 13.53
CA VAL A 47 37.67 -9.03 14.91
C VAL A 47 38.56 -10.04 15.64
N VAL A 48 38.97 -11.11 14.97
CA VAL A 48 39.88 -12.12 15.55
C VAL A 48 41.27 -11.53 15.80
N LEU A 49 41.80 -10.71 14.87
CA LEU A 49 43.09 -10.02 15.03
C LEU A 49 43.05 -8.97 16.15
N ALA A 50 41.94 -8.20 16.25
CA ALA A 50 41.74 -7.24 17.31
C ALA A 50 41.62 -7.93 18.70
N GLY A 51 40.89 -9.05 18.77
CA GLY A 51 40.74 -9.86 19.98
C GLY A 51 42.09 -10.44 20.44
N ALA A 52 42.94 -10.91 19.53
CA ALA A 52 44.29 -11.40 19.83
C ALA A 52 45.22 -10.27 20.35
N ALA A 53 45.10 -9.08 19.76
CA ALA A 53 45.88 -7.91 20.22
C ALA A 53 45.46 -7.45 21.63
N ILE A 54 44.17 -7.48 21.96
CA ILE A 54 43.65 -7.16 23.29
C ILE A 54 44.09 -8.22 24.32
N ALA A 55 44.00 -9.50 23.99
CA ALA A 55 44.45 -10.59 24.86
C ALA A 55 45.97 -10.50 25.15
N TRP A 56 46.79 -10.08 24.15
CA TRP A 56 48.22 -9.88 24.31
C TRP A 56 48.54 -8.62 25.15
N GLY A 57 47.70 -7.56 25.03
CA GLY A 57 47.81 -6.35 25.85
C GLY A 57 47.45 -6.56 27.34
N LEU A 58 46.45 -7.40 27.61
CA LEU A 58 46.02 -7.72 28.99
C LEU A 58 47.00 -8.61 29.76
N HIS A 59 47.89 -9.34 29.06
CA HIS A 59 48.93 -10.15 29.73
C HIS A 59 50.18 -9.37 30.13
N ARG A 60 50.20 -8.04 29.87
CA ARG A 60 51.37 -7.17 30.15
C ARG A 60 51.13 -6.06 31.19
N GLY A 61 50.00 -6.05 31.87
CA GLY A 61 49.64 -4.96 32.80
C GLY A 61 49.10 -5.45 34.12
N GLU A 62 49.93 -6.03 34.97
CA GLU A 62 49.70 -6.01 36.43
C GLU A 62 50.50 -4.87 37.05
N SER A 63 49.78 -3.91 37.61
CA SER A 63 50.06 -3.23 38.89
C SER A 63 49.46 -1.82 38.92
N GLY A 64 48.72 -1.53 39.98
CA GLY A 64 48.38 -0.15 40.39
C GLY A 64 46.95 0.01 40.95
N GLU A 65 46.92 -0.03 42.30
CA GLU A 65 45.79 0.29 43.18
C GLU A 65 45.18 1.68 42.99
N GLY A 66 43.90 1.82 43.40
CA GLY A 66 43.37 3.12 43.75
C GLY A 66 41.84 3.24 43.74
N ALA A 67 41.25 3.09 44.89
CA ALA A 67 39.82 3.27 45.17
C ALA A 67 39.33 4.71 44.98
N ALA A 68 38.08 4.88 44.55
CA ALA A 68 37.19 5.91 45.10
C ALA A 68 35.72 5.62 44.72
N ARG A 69 34.95 5.41 45.73
CA ARG A 69 33.49 5.24 45.78
C ARG A 69 32.86 6.63 45.88
N ALA A 70 32.03 7.02 44.94
CA ALA A 70 31.18 8.20 45.07
C ALA A 70 29.71 7.79 45.02
N ALA A 71 28.99 8.19 46.06
CA ALA A 71 27.58 7.91 46.29
C ALA A 71 26.71 8.86 45.47
N ALA A 72 25.58 8.35 44.99
CA ALA A 72 24.50 9.12 44.39
C ALA A 72 23.64 9.78 45.48
N PRO A 73 23.13 11.01 45.25
CA PRO A 73 22.19 11.63 46.19
C PRO A 73 20.76 11.15 45.92
N ALA A 74 20.08 10.84 47.01
CA ALA A 74 18.65 10.53 47.04
C ALA A 74 17.83 11.81 46.79
N VAL A 75 16.86 11.72 45.84
CA VAL A 75 15.86 12.77 45.64
C VAL A 75 14.66 12.44 46.54
N GLN A 76 14.38 13.37 47.48
CA GLN A 76 13.18 13.33 48.30
C GLN A 76 11.93 13.64 47.46
N SER A 77 10.96 12.75 47.53
CA SER A 77 9.59 12.95 47.03
C SER A 77 8.86 13.93 47.96
N ALA A 78 8.47 15.06 47.43
CA ALA A 78 7.47 15.93 48.07
C ALA A 78 6.07 15.44 47.67
N ALA A 79 5.26 15.16 48.70
CA ALA A 79 3.85 14.85 48.53
C ALA A 79 3.11 16.11 48.07
N ALA A 80 2.38 16.01 46.98
CA ALA A 80 1.40 17.02 46.54
C ALA A 80 0.06 16.70 47.17
N ASP A 81 -0.62 17.75 47.68
CA ASP A 81 -1.99 17.70 48.18
C ASP A 81 -2.97 17.31 47.08
N PRO A 82 -4.09 16.63 47.38
CA PRO A 82 -5.09 16.27 46.39
C PRO A 82 -5.88 17.52 45.92
N GLU A 83 -5.89 17.76 44.63
CA GLU A 83 -6.81 18.70 44.00
C GLU A 83 -8.27 18.20 44.14
N PRO A 84 -9.26 19.14 44.26
CA PRO A 84 -10.66 18.78 44.43
C PRO A 84 -11.21 18.10 43.14
N ASP A 85 -11.98 17.03 43.35
CA ASP A 85 -12.77 16.32 42.34
C ASP A 85 -13.52 17.31 41.44
N GLN A 86 -13.10 17.42 40.19
CA GLN A 86 -13.93 18.01 39.12
C GLN A 86 -14.90 16.92 38.65
N GLU A 87 -16.20 17.17 38.83
CA GLU A 87 -17.23 16.40 38.15
C GLU A 87 -16.94 16.37 36.64
N PRO A 88 -17.03 15.19 35.98
CA PRO A 88 -16.83 15.12 34.53
C PRO A 88 -17.87 15.97 33.83
N GLU A 89 -17.42 16.95 33.04
CA GLU A 89 -18.31 17.64 32.09
C GLU A 89 -19.07 16.63 31.24
N PRO A 90 -20.36 16.81 30.99
CA PRO A 90 -21.11 15.92 30.10
C PRO A 90 -20.42 15.90 28.74
N ALA A 91 -20.09 14.67 28.26
CA ALA A 91 -19.51 14.45 26.94
C ALA A 91 -20.35 15.23 25.92
N ALA A 92 -19.72 16.12 25.17
CA ALA A 92 -20.35 16.80 24.06
C ALA A 92 -20.98 15.76 23.14
N ASP A 93 -22.24 15.99 22.75
CA ASP A 93 -22.90 15.19 21.73
C ASP A 93 -21.96 15.07 20.51
N PRO A 94 -21.78 13.87 19.92
CA PRO A 94 -20.92 13.74 18.74
C PRO A 94 -21.43 14.70 17.65
N GLU A 95 -20.50 15.52 17.12
CA GLU A 95 -20.82 16.37 15.97
C GLU A 95 -21.48 15.52 14.89
N PRO A 96 -22.56 16.00 14.24
CA PRO A 96 -23.21 15.25 13.17
C PRO A 96 -22.18 14.94 12.06
N GLU A 97 -22.01 13.64 11.75
CA GLU A 97 -21.16 13.22 10.65
C GLU A 97 -21.51 13.99 9.37
N PRO A 98 -20.48 14.45 8.59
CA PRO A 98 -20.74 15.13 7.33
C PRO A 98 -21.58 14.22 6.42
N PRO A 99 -22.54 14.76 5.68
CA PRO A 99 -23.41 13.94 4.85
C PRO A 99 -22.59 13.12 3.86
N ARG A 100 -22.72 11.81 3.94
CA ARG A 100 -22.17 10.87 2.96
C ARG A 100 -22.53 11.38 1.58
N ALA A 101 -21.56 11.55 0.67
CA ALA A 101 -21.83 11.95 -0.71
C ALA A 101 -22.74 10.88 -1.33
N VAL A 102 -24.05 11.13 -1.32
CA VAL A 102 -25.05 10.16 -1.77
C VAL A 102 -24.94 10.06 -3.29
N LEU A 103 -24.31 8.99 -3.74
CA LEU A 103 -24.43 8.56 -5.12
C LEU A 103 -25.82 7.90 -5.24
N SER A 104 -26.68 8.42 -6.09
CA SER A 104 -28.01 7.82 -6.31
C SER A 104 -27.85 6.44 -6.92
N ALA A 105 -28.42 5.41 -6.29
CA ALA A 105 -28.45 4.03 -6.79
C ALA A 105 -29.87 3.60 -7.19
N ALA A 106 -30.82 4.52 -7.28
CA ALA A 106 -32.24 4.21 -7.44
C ALA A 106 -32.55 3.37 -8.69
N ASP A 107 -31.76 3.53 -9.76
CA ASP A 107 -31.91 2.85 -11.04
C ASP A 107 -30.71 1.98 -11.43
N ALA A 108 -29.82 1.65 -10.44
CA ALA A 108 -28.64 0.85 -10.70
C ALA A 108 -28.99 -0.56 -11.19
N VAL A 109 -28.31 -1.01 -12.24
CA VAL A 109 -28.46 -2.38 -12.74
C VAL A 109 -27.84 -3.35 -11.73
N GLN A 110 -28.63 -4.35 -11.29
CA GLN A 110 -28.13 -5.42 -10.45
C GLN A 110 -27.41 -6.46 -11.31
N LEU A 111 -26.10 -6.61 -11.07
CA LEU A 111 -25.21 -7.48 -11.85
C LEU A 111 -25.35 -8.94 -11.42
N GLY A 112 -25.34 -9.84 -12.40
CA GLY A 112 -25.43 -11.29 -12.21
C GLY A 112 -24.05 -11.98 -12.22
N GLU A 113 -24.05 -13.24 -12.68
CA GLU A 113 -22.85 -14.09 -12.73
C GLU A 113 -21.89 -13.75 -13.89
N GLU A 114 -22.31 -12.91 -14.83
CA GLU A 114 -21.48 -12.39 -15.92
C GLU A 114 -20.29 -11.60 -15.37
N ILE A 115 -20.43 -10.97 -14.20
CA ILE A 115 -19.35 -10.38 -13.44
C ILE A 115 -18.88 -11.38 -12.38
N VAL A 116 -17.66 -11.86 -12.54
CA VAL A 116 -17.07 -12.93 -11.73
C VAL A 116 -16.66 -12.45 -10.33
N SER A 117 -16.31 -11.18 -10.20
CA SER A 117 -16.08 -10.55 -8.89
C SER A 117 -17.33 -10.64 -8.04
N ASN A 118 -17.20 -10.98 -6.74
CA ASN A 118 -18.33 -11.07 -5.84
C ASN A 118 -18.93 -9.70 -5.51
N ASN A 119 -18.09 -8.67 -5.50
CA ASN A 119 -18.49 -7.30 -5.22
C ASN A 119 -18.06 -6.41 -6.40
N ALA A 120 -18.94 -5.55 -6.86
CA ALA A 120 -18.67 -4.62 -7.94
C ALA A 120 -19.53 -3.36 -7.84
N VAL A 121 -18.99 -2.23 -8.30
CA VAL A 121 -19.72 -1.00 -8.55
C VAL A 121 -19.15 -0.27 -9.75
N LEU A 122 -20.02 0.23 -10.61
CA LEU A 122 -19.69 1.17 -11.68
C LEU A 122 -20.48 2.45 -11.48
N ILE A 123 -19.79 3.58 -11.54
CA ILE A 123 -20.32 4.90 -11.24
C ILE A 123 -20.04 5.83 -12.41
N ASP A 124 -21.05 6.59 -12.82
CA ASP A 124 -20.88 7.80 -13.60
C ASP A 124 -20.35 8.89 -12.66
N LEU A 125 -19.09 9.26 -12.86
CA LEU A 125 -18.39 10.16 -11.95
C LEU A 125 -18.87 11.61 -12.11
N ASP A 126 -19.30 12.01 -13.28
CA ASP A 126 -19.72 13.38 -13.59
C ASP A 126 -21.15 13.65 -13.10
N GLU A 127 -22.04 12.67 -13.22
CA GLU A 127 -23.42 12.76 -12.72
C GLU A 127 -23.57 12.31 -11.25
N GLY A 128 -22.59 11.56 -10.72
CA GLY A 128 -22.63 11.03 -9.36
C GLY A 128 -23.68 9.95 -9.16
N ILE A 129 -23.93 9.11 -10.19
CA ILE A 129 -24.91 8.02 -10.15
C ILE A 129 -24.25 6.66 -10.27
N VAL A 130 -24.80 5.68 -9.54
CA VAL A 130 -24.43 4.27 -9.68
C VAL A 130 -25.15 3.71 -10.91
N LEU A 131 -24.37 3.25 -11.89
CA LEU A 131 -24.91 2.65 -13.13
C LEU A 131 -25.19 1.16 -12.96
N ALA A 132 -24.29 0.43 -12.30
CA ALA A 132 -24.41 -1.00 -12.06
C ALA A 132 -23.72 -1.40 -10.75
N GLU A 133 -24.25 -2.40 -10.07
CA GLU A 133 -23.70 -2.87 -8.81
C GLU A 133 -23.93 -4.36 -8.57
N LYS A 134 -23.07 -4.96 -7.73
CA LYS A 134 -23.19 -6.31 -7.18
C LYS A 134 -22.64 -6.30 -5.77
N ASN A 135 -23.49 -6.57 -4.77
CA ASN A 135 -23.10 -6.60 -3.36
C ASN A 135 -22.25 -5.40 -2.94
N ALA A 136 -22.53 -4.20 -3.46
CA ALA A 136 -21.65 -3.04 -3.34
C ALA A 136 -21.53 -2.53 -1.87
N GLY A 137 -22.49 -2.84 -1.02
CA GLY A 137 -22.50 -2.50 0.40
C GLY A 137 -21.90 -3.58 1.32
N GLU A 138 -21.44 -4.72 0.79
CA GLU A 138 -20.79 -5.74 1.61
C GLU A 138 -19.37 -5.36 1.98
N VAL A 139 -19.00 -5.66 3.22
CA VAL A 139 -17.65 -5.38 3.74
C VAL A 139 -16.64 -6.35 3.15
N ILE A 140 -15.56 -5.80 2.64
CA ILE A 140 -14.43 -6.53 2.04
C ILE A 140 -13.10 -6.14 2.70
N SER A 141 -12.07 -6.96 2.52
CA SER A 141 -10.69 -6.53 2.74
C SER A 141 -10.19 -5.81 1.48
N PRO A 142 -9.78 -4.53 1.53
CA PRO A 142 -9.37 -3.77 0.35
C PRO A 142 -8.02 -4.19 -0.20
N ALA A 143 -7.22 -4.94 0.54
CA ALA A 143 -5.83 -5.22 0.19
C ALA A 143 -5.09 -3.93 -0.21
N SER A 144 -4.23 -3.98 -1.22
CA SER A 144 -3.47 -2.80 -1.66
C SER A 144 -4.30 -1.68 -2.33
N MET A 145 -5.63 -1.81 -2.47
CA MET A 145 -6.46 -0.63 -2.79
C MET A 145 -6.41 0.41 -1.67
N THR A 146 -6.13 0.01 -0.42
CA THR A 146 -5.80 0.89 0.71
C THR A 146 -4.82 2.00 0.35
N LYS A 147 -3.86 1.72 -0.56
CA LYS A 147 -2.84 2.69 -0.98
C LYS A 147 -3.40 3.91 -1.73
N ILE A 148 -4.65 3.84 -2.20
CA ILE A 148 -5.34 5.02 -2.77
C ILE A 148 -5.56 6.05 -1.66
N LEU A 149 -6.06 5.61 -0.50
CA LEU A 149 -6.21 6.50 0.66
C LEU A 149 -4.85 6.95 1.20
N THR A 150 -3.85 6.06 1.19
CA THR A 150 -2.49 6.39 1.62
C THR A 150 -1.91 7.56 0.82
N ILE A 151 -1.98 7.52 -0.52
CA ILE A 151 -1.45 8.64 -1.32
C ILE A 151 -2.28 9.91 -1.18
N LEU A 152 -3.60 9.80 -0.98
CA LEU A 152 -4.46 10.95 -0.75
C LEU A 152 -4.07 11.67 0.54
N VAL A 153 -4.03 10.95 1.66
CA VAL A 153 -3.65 11.52 2.96
C VAL A 153 -2.22 12.05 2.93
N ALA A 154 -1.27 11.32 2.34
CA ALA A 154 0.11 11.79 2.22
C ALA A 154 0.22 13.07 1.38
N ALA A 155 -0.52 13.18 0.27
CA ALA A 155 -0.52 14.37 -0.60
C ALA A 155 -1.13 15.61 0.08
N GLU A 156 -2.00 15.43 1.05
CA GLU A 156 -2.56 16.53 1.84
C GLU A 156 -1.62 17.00 2.97
N GLN A 157 -0.75 16.12 3.47
CA GLN A 157 0.16 16.44 4.59
C GLN A 157 1.55 16.88 4.13
N ILE A 158 2.03 16.39 2.97
CA ILE A 158 3.40 16.61 2.51
C ILE A 158 3.42 17.75 1.47
N THR A 159 4.15 18.81 1.74
CA THR A 159 4.23 19.99 0.87
C THR A 159 5.51 20.02 0.03
N ASP A 160 6.62 19.47 0.51
CA ASP A 160 7.90 19.42 -0.20
C ASP A 160 8.11 18.03 -0.80
N LEU A 161 7.77 17.89 -2.08
CA LEU A 161 7.90 16.65 -2.83
C LEU A 161 9.31 16.35 -3.31
N ASP A 162 10.20 17.36 -3.31
CA ASP A 162 11.58 17.23 -3.74
C ASP A 162 12.53 16.90 -2.57
N ALA A 163 12.03 16.97 -1.33
CA ALA A 163 12.76 16.50 -0.16
C ALA A 163 13.11 15.01 -0.29
N GLY A 164 14.28 14.63 0.25
CA GLY A 164 14.74 13.25 0.24
C GLY A 164 14.31 12.48 1.49
N PHE A 165 13.77 11.28 1.31
CA PHE A 165 13.55 10.30 2.39
C PHE A 165 14.65 9.24 2.37
N THR A 166 15.29 8.99 3.51
CA THR A 166 16.28 7.91 3.64
C THR A 166 15.57 6.60 3.97
N MET A 167 15.61 5.62 3.04
CA MET A 167 15.00 4.31 3.24
C MET A 167 15.63 3.58 4.42
N THR A 168 14.82 3.08 5.34
CA THR A 168 15.29 2.41 6.54
C THR A 168 15.29 0.88 6.40
N GLN A 169 16.16 0.20 7.15
CA GLN A 169 16.17 -1.26 7.23
C GLN A 169 14.82 -1.79 7.77
N GLU A 170 14.19 -1.08 8.67
CA GLU A 170 12.90 -1.46 9.27
C GLU A 170 11.79 -1.58 8.22
N ILE A 171 11.71 -0.61 7.29
CA ILE A 171 10.74 -0.63 6.19
C ILE A 171 10.98 -1.84 5.28
N THR A 172 12.22 -2.08 4.89
CA THR A 172 12.54 -3.21 4.01
C THR A 172 12.32 -4.56 4.69
N ASP A 173 12.59 -4.66 5.98
CA ASP A 173 12.32 -5.85 6.80
C ASP A 173 10.81 -6.06 6.98
N TYR A 174 10.02 -4.99 7.14
CA TYR A 174 8.56 -5.09 7.18
C TYR A 174 8.02 -5.67 5.87
N CYS A 175 8.47 -5.15 4.73
CA CYS A 175 8.07 -5.65 3.42
C CYS A 175 8.41 -7.13 3.24
N TYR A 176 9.60 -7.54 3.68
CA TYR A 176 10.04 -8.94 3.61
C TYR A 176 9.20 -9.85 4.51
N ARG A 177 9.00 -9.45 5.78
CA ARG A 177 8.26 -10.27 6.77
C ARG A 177 6.81 -10.49 6.38
N ASN A 178 6.17 -9.48 5.76
CA ASN A 178 4.76 -9.53 5.39
C ASN A 178 4.53 -9.93 3.93
N ASP A 179 5.57 -10.41 3.21
CA ASP A 179 5.52 -10.82 1.78
C ASP A 179 4.88 -9.74 0.88
N CYS A 180 5.17 -8.46 1.17
CA CYS A 180 4.62 -7.32 0.45
C CYS A 180 5.24 -7.16 -0.94
N SER A 181 4.49 -6.59 -1.89
CA SER A 181 5.08 -5.97 -3.06
C SER A 181 5.93 -4.77 -2.63
N ALA A 182 7.07 -4.56 -3.27
CA ALA A 182 7.98 -3.45 -3.01
C ALA A 182 8.50 -2.87 -4.32
N ALA A 183 8.81 -1.59 -4.35
CA ALA A 183 9.50 -0.94 -5.47
C ALA A 183 10.96 -1.42 -5.57
N GLY A 184 11.54 -1.79 -4.44
CA GLY A 184 12.87 -2.40 -4.37
C GLY A 184 13.96 -1.47 -3.86
N PHE A 185 13.59 -0.40 -3.17
CA PHE A 185 14.54 0.51 -2.54
C PHE A 185 15.40 -0.21 -1.49
N LEU A 186 16.66 0.22 -1.38
CA LEU A 186 17.63 -0.35 -0.46
C LEU A 186 17.79 0.51 0.80
N PRO A 187 18.07 -0.11 1.97
CA PRO A 187 18.38 0.65 3.18
C PRO A 187 19.53 1.63 2.97
N GLY A 188 19.34 2.87 3.43
CA GLY A 188 20.29 3.97 3.27
C GLY A 188 20.15 4.75 1.95
N GLU A 189 19.32 4.28 1.02
CA GLU A 189 19.02 5.01 -0.22
C GLU A 189 18.20 6.26 0.08
N ILE A 190 18.55 7.39 -0.55
CA ILE A 190 17.81 8.63 -0.44
C ILE A 190 16.91 8.75 -1.67
N ILE A 191 15.60 8.77 -1.45
CA ILE A 191 14.58 8.79 -2.49
C ILE A 191 13.81 10.11 -2.40
N PRO A 192 13.63 10.86 -3.50
CA PRO A 192 12.70 11.99 -3.53
C PRO A 192 11.28 11.55 -3.11
N ILE A 193 10.62 12.35 -2.29
CA ILE A 193 9.25 12.00 -1.81
C ILE A 193 8.29 11.83 -2.98
N ARG A 194 8.44 12.61 -4.05
CA ARG A 194 7.67 12.42 -5.29
C ARG A 194 7.75 10.98 -5.81
N ASP A 195 8.94 10.38 -5.83
CA ASP A 195 9.16 9.03 -6.34
C ASP A 195 8.49 7.96 -5.44
N LEU A 196 8.33 8.25 -4.14
CA LEU A 196 7.60 7.37 -3.21
C LEU A 196 6.12 7.25 -3.57
N PHE A 197 5.48 8.30 -4.09
CA PHE A 197 4.10 8.23 -4.56
C PHE A 197 3.96 7.26 -5.74
N TYR A 198 4.83 7.37 -6.74
CA TYR A 198 4.83 6.44 -7.88
C TYR A 198 5.18 5.01 -7.43
N ALA A 199 6.14 4.86 -6.53
CA ALA A 199 6.52 3.57 -5.95
C ALA A 199 5.36 2.92 -5.17
N THR A 200 4.52 3.71 -4.52
CA THR A 200 3.35 3.24 -3.78
C THR A 200 2.28 2.67 -4.72
N ILE A 201 2.02 3.32 -5.84
CA ILE A 201 0.90 2.96 -6.73
C ILE A 201 1.31 1.98 -7.82
N LEU A 202 2.38 2.26 -8.60
CA LEU A 202 2.67 1.50 -9.83
C LEU A 202 3.04 0.04 -9.55
N PRO A 203 4.10 -0.26 -8.78
CA PRO A 203 4.42 -1.64 -8.39
C PRO A 203 3.64 -2.08 -7.14
N SER A 204 2.77 -1.22 -6.61
CA SER A 204 2.08 -1.47 -5.33
C SER A 204 3.05 -1.56 -4.14
N GLY A 205 4.14 -0.76 -4.14
CA GLY A 205 5.22 -0.83 -3.17
C GLY A 205 4.78 -0.50 -1.75
N ALA A 206 4.97 -1.43 -0.83
CA ALA A 206 4.77 -1.20 0.59
C ALA A 206 5.89 -0.35 1.19
N ASP A 207 7.10 -0.42 0.62
CA ASP A 207 8.24 0.43 0.96
C ASP A 207 7.94 1.91 0.71
N GLY A 208 7.36 2.24 -0.45
CA GLY A 208 6.88 3.59 -0.74
C GLY A 208 5.77 4.04 0.22
N ALA A 209 4.76 3.18 0.45
CA ALA A 209 3.63 3.51 1.31
C ALA A 209 4.01 3.77 2.78
N LEU A 210 4.92 2.96 3.34
CA LEU A 210 5.45 3.16 4.69
C LEU A 210 6.31 4.41 4.78
N ALA A 211 7.15 4.66 3.77
CA ALA A 211 7.95 5.87 3.71
C ALA A 211 7.07 7.12 3.68
N LEU A 212 6.01 7.14 2.85
CA LEU A 212 5.04 8.24 2.83
C LEU A 212 4.34 8.43 4.17
N ALA A 213 3.94 7.34 4.85
CA ALA A 213 3.32 7.41 6.16
C ALA A 213 4.24 8.06 7.20
N ILE A 214 5.53 7.69 7.20
CA ILE A 214 6.54 8.28 8.09
C ILE A 214 6.79 9.75 7.73
N CYS A 215 6.87 10.10 6.44
CA CYS A 215 7.03 11.50 6.02
C CYS A 215 5.86 12.38 6.46
N ALA A 216 4.64 11.86 6.37
CA ALA A 216 3.42 12.62 6.63
C ALA A 216 3.10 12.76 8.12
N ALA A 217 3.38 11.72 8.94
CA ALA A 217 2.92 11.65 10.33
C ALA A 217 4.00 11.19 11.33
N GLY A 218 5.21 10.91 10.88
CA GLY A 218 6.32 10.44 11.75
C GLY A 218 6.28 8.95 12.06
N SER A 219 5.12 8.28 11.98
CA SER A 219 4.98 6.83 12.15
C SER A 219 3.80 6.28 11.36
N GLN A 220 3.75 4.94 11.15
CA GLN A 220 2.60 4.30 10.53
C GLN A 220 1.34 4.42 11.40
N GLU A 221 1.48 4.29 12.71
CA GLU A 221 0.38 4.36 13.68
C GLU A 221 -0.31 5.73 13.62
N ALA A 222 0.46 6.82 13.73
CA ALA A 222 -0.08 8.18 13.61
C ALA A 222 -0.70 8.44 12.22
N PHE A 223 -0.10 7.87 11.17
CA PHE A 223 -0.65 7.99 9.82
C PHE A 223 -1.98 7.25 9.64
N VAL A 224 -2.16 6.11 10.30
CA VAL A 224 -3.43 5.36 10.29
C VAL A 224 -4.54 6.16 10.97
N GLU A 225 -4.24 6.95 12.01
CA GLU A 225 -5.21 7.89 12.59
C GLU A 225 -5.68 8.90 11.55
N LEU A 226 -4.75 9.55 10.82
CA LEU A 226 -5.09 10.48 9.72
C LEU A 226 -5.90 9.79 8.60
N MET A 227 -5.59 8.53 8.27
CA MET A 227 -6.37 7.76 7.29
C MET A 227 -7.82 7.56 7.75
N ASN A 228 -8.05 7.26 9.03
CA ASN A 228 -9.40 7.08 9.56
C ASN A 228 -10.14 8.41 9.74
N GLU A 229 -9.44 9.50 10.07
CA GLU A 229 -9.99 10.85 10.04
C GLU A 229 -10.46 11.21 8.62
N LYS A 230 -9.64 10.96 7.60
CA LYS A 230 -10.02 11.17 6.20
C LYS A 230 -11.21 10.29 5.78
N ALA A 231 -11.28 9.03 6.24
CA ALA A 231 -12.43 8.17 6.00
C ALA A 231 -13.72 8.75 6.63
N ALA A 232 -13.63 9.38 7.80
CA ALA A 232 -14.75 10.07 8.42
C ALA A 232 -15.14 11.33 7.64
N GLU A 233 -14.19 12.16 7.21
CA GLU A 233 -14.45 13.32 6.35
C GLU A 233 -15.16 12.93 5.05
N LEU A 234 -14.78 11.78 4.45
CA LEU A 234 -15.42 11.26 3.24
C LEU A 234 -16.79 10.59 3.52
N GLY A 235 -17.21 10.49 4.79
CA GLY A 235 -18.46 9.89 5.20
C GLY A 235 -18.52 8.37 5.05
N VAL A 236 -17.36 7.69 5.06
CA VAL A 236 -17.27 6.22 4.90
C VAL A 236 -16.93 5.48 6.20
N SER A 237 -16.75 6.17 7.31
CA SER A 237 -16.31 5.60 8.60
C SER A 237 -17.25 4.57 9.21
N GLN A 238 -18.50 4.48 8.76
CA GLN A 238 -19.45 3.47 9.24
C GLN A 238 -19.15 2.05 8.72
N THR A 239 -18.53 1.95 7.53
CA THR A 239 -18.25 0.70 6.82
C THR A 239 -16.77 0.53 6.47
N ALA A 240 -16.00 1.61 6.50
CA ALA A 240 -14.56 1.60 6.25
C ALA A 240 -13.76 1.88 7.52
N ARG A 241 -12.74 1.08 7.73
CA ARG A 241 -11.71 1.25 8.75
C ARG A 241 -10.38 0.79 8.20
N PHE A 242 -9.32 1.53 8.54
CA PHE A 242 -7.97 1.22 8.08
C PHE A 242 -7.06 0.95 9.28
N ALA A 243 -6.28 -0.13 9.20
CA ALA A 243 -5.38 -0.58 10.25
C ALA A 243 -3.88 -0.43 9.86
N ASN A 244 -3.60 -0.19 8.59
CA ASN A 244 -2.24 0.04 8.08
C ASN A 244 -2.27 0.79 6.74
N SER A 245 -1.14 1.40 6.39
CA SER A 245 -1.00 2.19 5.15
C SER A 245 -0.74 1.36 3.89
N VAL A 246 -0.49 0.06 4.02
CA VAL A 246 -0.02 -0.80 2.92
C VAL A 246 -1.08 -1.75 2.38
N GLY A 247 -2.14 -2.02 3.16
CA GLY A 247 -3.19 -2.95 2.78
C GLY A 247 -2.80 -4.42 2.96
N VAL A 248 -1.89 -4.75 3.89
CA VAL A 248 -1.75 -6.12 4.38
C VAL A 248 -3.00 -6.51 5.15
N TYR A 249 -3.30 -7.81 5.17
CA TYR A 249 -4.50 -8.28 5.86
C TYR A 249 -4.45 -7.96 7.35
N ASP A 250 -5.51 -7.33 7.80
CA ASP A 250 -5.89 -7.12 9.18
C ASP A 250 -7.42 -7.18 9.24
N GLU A 251 -7.99 -7.75 10.29
CA GLU A 251 -9.45 -7.84 10.44
C GLU A 251 -10.14 -6.48 10.56
N ASN A 252 -9.37 -5.44 10.93
CA ASN A 252 -9.81 -4.05 10.99
C ASN A 252 -9.43 -3.24 9.75
N ASN A 253 -8.81 -3.83 8.72
CA ASN A 253 -8.53 -3.16 7.45
C ASN A 253 -9.60 -3.52 6.43
N VAL A 254 -10.73 -2.82 6.50
CA VAL A 254 -11.97 -3.16 5.80
C VAL A 254 -12.61 -1.93 5.17
N CYS A 255 -13.38 -2.14 4.11
CA CYS A 255 -14.28 -1.16 3.49
C CYS A 255 -15.30 -1.90 2.62
N THR A 256 -16.22 -1.19 1.99
CA THR A 256 -17.03 -1.71 0.87
C THR A 256 -16.41 -1.29 -0.46
N VAL A 257 -16.82 -1.89 -1.59
CA VAL A 257 -16.42 -1.38 -2.92
C VAL A 257 -16.98 0.01 -3.16
N TYR A 258 -18.09 0.34 -2.55
CA TYR A 258 -18.70 1.66 -2.59
C TYR A 258 -17.84 2.70 -1.84
N ASP A 259 -17.37 2.38 -0.63
CA ASP A 259 -16.46 3.24 0.12
C ASP A 259 -15.16 3.50 -0.65
N MET A 260 -14.60 2.43 -1.24
CA MET A 260 -13.38 2.54 -2.06
C MET A 260 -13.60 3.43 -3.29
N ALA A 261 -14.80 3.40 -3.87
CA ALA A 261 -15.16 4.29 -4.97
C ALA A 261 -15.17 5.77 -4.52
N LEU A 262 -15.71 6.08 -3.34
CA LEU A 262 -15.68 7.44 -2.78
C LEU A 262 -14.26 7.89 -2.45
N ILE A 263 -13.41 7.00 -1.92
CA ILE A 263 -12.00 7.28 -1.65
C ILE A 263 -11.24 7.54 -2.96
N LEU A 264 -11.45 6.72 -4.00
CA LEU A 264 -10.83 6.95 -5.31
C LEU A 264 -11.30 8.27 -5.92
N ARG A 265 -12.59 8.60 -5.84
CA ARG A 265 -13.12 9.89 -6.30
C ARG A 265 -12.38 11.06 -5.65
N ALA A 266 -12.25 11.03 -4.32
CA ALA A 266 -11.52 12.07 -3.60
C ALA A 266 -10.04 12.15 -4.00
N ALA A 267 -9.38 10.99 -4.22
CA ALA A 267 -8.01 10.95 -4.70
C ALA A 267 -7.87 11.56 -6.11
N LEU A 268 -8.87 11.42 -6.98
CA LEU A 268 -8.86 12.02 -8.32
C LEU A 268 -9.03 13.55 -8.31
N ASP A 269 -9.59 14.12 -7.24
CA ASP A 269 -9.68 15.57 -7.06
C ASP A 269 -8.30 16.19 -6.72
N ASN A 270 -7.40 15.41 -6.12
CA ASN A 270 -6.02 15.83 -5.87
C ASN A 270 -5.16 15.66 -7.15
N PRO A 271 -4.51 16.74 -7.67
CA PRO A 271 -3.73 16.68 -8.93
C PRO A 271 -2.61 15.64 -8.90
N LEU A 272 -1.85 15.54 -7.80
CA LEU A 272 -0.74 14.59 -7.67
C LEU A 272 -1.26 13.15 -7.65
N CYS A 273 -2.31 12.88 -6.87
CA CYS A 273 -2.89 11.53 -6.81
C CYS A 273 -3.45 11.10 -8.18
N ARG A 274 -4.12 12.01 -8.88
CA ARG A 274 -4.64 11.75 -10.23
C ARG A 274 -3.52 11.44 -11.22
N GLU A 275 -2.44 12.21 -11.21
CA GLU A 275 -1.26 11.99 -12.04
C GLU A 275 -0.65 10.59 -11.75
N VAL A 276 -0.40 10.27 -10.49
CA VAL A 276 0.25 9.02 -10.06
C VAL A 276 -0.62 7.80 -10.39
N LEU A 277 -1.94 7.87 -10.14
CA LEU A 277 -2.89 6.79 -10.46
C LEU A 277 -2.95 6.53 -11.97
N GLY A 278 -2.82 7.58 -12.80
CA GLY A 278 -2.86 7.50 -14.26
C GLY A 278 -1.53 7.10 -14.90
N GLN A 279 -0.44 7.09 -14.16
CA GLN A 279 0.87 6.81 -14.73
C GLN A 279 1.02 5.33 -15.11
N ARG A 280 1.35 5.08 -16.37
CA ARG A 280 1.54 3.73 -16.93
C ARG A 280 2.92 3.15 -16.60
N ILE A 281 3.96 3.95 -16.81
CA ILE A 281 5.36 3.63 -16.54
C ILE A 281 6.03 4.89 -15.98
N TYR A 282 6.83 4.74 -14.94
CA TYR A 282 7.62 5.81 -14.34
C TYR A 282 9.05 5.35 -14.13
N ALA A 283 10.02 6.15 -14.55
CA ALA A 283 11.44 5.85 -14.40
C ALA A 283 12.04 6.70 -13.29
N ILE A 284 12.57 6.05 -12.26
CA ILE A 284 13.40 6.68 -11.24
C ILE A 284 14.84 6.75 -11.78
N ALA A 285 15.47 7.89 -11.64
CA ALA A 285 16.81 8.14 -12.15
C ALA A 285 17.84 7.17 -11.54
N PRO A 286 18.95 6.89 -12.24
CA PRO A 286 20.06 6.12 -11.70
C PRO A 286 20.61 6.71 -10.40
N SER A 287 20.91 5.81 -9.45
CA SER A 287 21.50 6.11 -8.15
C SER A 287 22.66 5.15 -7.86
N GLU A 288 23.40 5.36 -6.78
CA GLU A 288 24.44 4.42 -6.36
C GLU A 288 23.84 3.03 -6.04
N ALA A 289 22.63 3.00 -5.49
CA ALA A 289 21.89 1.77 -5.17
C ALA A 289 21.36 1.06 -6.43
N HIS A 290 20.95 1.83 -7.43
CA HIS A 290 20.37 1.39 -8.69
C HIS A 290 21.06 2.06 -9.88
N PRO A 291 22.23 1.57 -10.35
CA PRO A 291 23.00 2.23 -11.40
C PRO A 291 22.28 2.36 -12.76
N GLU A 292 21.27 1.53 -13.01
CA GLU A 292 20.43 1.60 -14.21
C GLU A 292 19.10 2.35 -13.97
N GLY A 293 18.88 2.85 -12.75
CA GLY A 293 17.59 3.37 -12.29
C GLY A 293 16.57 2.28 -12.01
N LEU A 294 15.34 2.68 -11.71
CA LEU A 294 14.21 1.76 -11.49
C LEU A 294 13.07 2.11 -12.46
N GLU A 295 12.57 1.14 -13.20
CA GLU A 295 11.34 1.27 -13.97
C GLU A 295 10.16 0.73 -13.15
N LEU A 296 9.23 1.60 -12.80
CA LEU A 296 7.99 1.27 -12.11
C LEU A 296 6.86 1.20 -13.13
N SER A 297 5.95 0.22 -13.00
CA SER A 297 4.85 0.10 -13.96
C SER A 297 3.53 -0.28 -13.32
N ASN A 298 2.45 0.37 -13.76
CA ASN A 298 1.09 0.02 -13.37
C ASN A 298 0.64 -1.21 -14.18
N TRP A 299 0.63 -2.35 -13.52
CA TRP A 299 0.29 -3.62 -14.16
C TRP A 299 -1.14 -3.62 -14.71
N PHE A 300 -2.11 -3.03 -13.98
CA PHE A 300 -3.51 -3.03 -14.39
C PHE A 300 -3.72 -2.25 -15.69
N ILE A 301 -3.25 -1.00 -15.75
CA ILE A 301 -3.39 -0.15 -16.95
C ILE A 301 -2.75 -0.85 -18.15
N ARG A 302 -1.54 -1.38 -18.01
CA ARG A 302 -0.81 -2.08 -19.08
C ARG A 302 -1.49 -3.35 -19.58
N LYS A 303 -2.39 -3.93 -18.80
CA LYS A 303 -3.09 -5.17 -19.15
C LYS A 303 -4.49 -4.94 -19.64
N ILE A 304 -5.17 -3.91 -19.15
CA ILE A 304 -6.55 -3.63 -19.57
C ILE A 304 -6.60 -2.88 -20.90
N GLU A 305 -5.61 -2.05 -21.21
CA GLU A 305 -5.60 -1.18 -22.40
C GLU A 305 -5.80 -1.95 -23.72
N ASP A 306 -5.28 -3.18 -23.83
CA ASP A 306 -5.41 -4.03 -25.02
C ASP A 306 -6.80 -4.68 -25.16
N HIS A 307 -7.68 -4.52 -24.16
CA HIS A 307 -8.99 -5.18 -24.09
C HIS A 307 -10.16 -4.20 -24.01
N MET A 308 -9.88 -2.90 -23.92
CA MET A 308 -10.92 -1.87 -23.81
C MET A 308 -11.58 -1.59 -25.15
N PRO A 309 -12.90 -1.24 -25.15
CA PRO A 309 -13.56 -0.67 -26.33
C PRO A 309 -12.82 0.59 -26.81
N GLU A 310 -12.76 0.81 -28.15
CA GLU A 310 -12.02 1.93 -28.75
C GLU A 310 -12.45 3.31 -28.23
N HIS A 311 -13.69 3.44 -27.77
CA HIS A 311 -14.25 4.70 -27.28
C HIS A 311 -14.04 4.94 -25.78
N ILE A 312 -13.42 3.99 -25.05
CA ILE A 312 -13.19 4.11 -23.60
C ILE A 312 -11.71 3.86 -23.28
N GLN A 313 -11.10 4.78 -22.54
CA GLN A 313 -9.73 4.69 -22.07
C GLN A 313 -9.66 4.66 -20.55
N VAL A 314 -8.96 3.69 -19.97
CA VAL A 314 -8.64 3.69 -18.55
C VAL A 314 -7.54 4.71 -18.27
N THR A 315 -7.86 5.68 -17.43
CA THR A 315 -6.99 6.83 -17.11
C THR A 315 -6.36 6.76 -15.73
N GLY A 316 -6.68 5.74 -14.93
CA GLY A 316 -6.06 5.53 -13.62
C GLY A 316 -6.51 4.21 -13.02
N ALA A 317 -5.63 3.57 -12.22
CA ALA A 317 -6.02 2.32 -11.57
C ALA A 317 -5.09 1.94 -10.41
N LYS A 318 -5.64 1.13 -9.49
CA LYS A 318 -4.91 0.43 -8.42
C LYS A 318 -5.47 -0.96 -8.21
N THR A 319 -4.60 -1.96 -8.13
CA THR A 319 -4.96 -3.35 -7.80
C THR A 319 -4.69 -3.68 -6.34
N GLY A 320 -5.35 -4.72 -5.85
CA GLY A 320 -5.07 -5.32 -4.56
C GLY A 320 -5.19 -6.84 -4.59
N TYR A 321 -4.42 -7.50 -3.75
CA TYR A 321 -4.52 -8.94 -3.49
C TYR A 321 -3.95 -9.29 -2.13
N VAL A 322 -4.75 -9.95 -1.35
CA VAL A 322 -4.35 -10.82 -0.23
C VAL A 322 -5.22 -12.09 -0.32
N THR A 323 -4.84 -13.15 0.35
CA THR A 323 -5.63 -14.40 0.27
C THR A 323 -7.10 -14.19 0.67
N GLN A 324 -7.35 -13.33 1.63
CA GLN A 324 -8.70 -13.04 2.17
C GLN A 324 -9.53 -12.13 1.25
N SER A 325 -8.88 -11.23 0.50
CA SER A 325 -9.58 -10.32 -0.43
C SER A 325 -9.81 -10.92 -1.81
N GLY A 326 -9.12 -12.01 -2.19
CA GLY A 326 -9.00 -12.35 -3.60
C GLY A 326 -8.35 -11.22 -4.40
N ASN A 327 -8.57 -11.19 -5.72
CA ASN A 327 -8.10 -10.09 -6.56
C ASN A 327 -9.15 -8.98 -6.57
N CYS A 328 -8.69 -7.76 -6.36
CA CYS A 328 -9.52 -6.56 -6.38
C CYS A 328 -8.82 -5.44 -7.17
N ALA A 329 -9.61 -4.53 -7.70
CA ALA A 329 -9.12 -3.34 -8.37
C ALA A 329 -10.10 -2.19 -8.27
N ALA A 330 -9.55 -0.98 -8.34
CA ALA A 330 -10.28 0.25 -8.51
C ALA A 330 -9.67 0.96 -9.73
N SER A 331 -10.51 1.41 -10.66
CA SER A 331 -10.07 2.12 -11.86
C SER A 331 -11.00 3.25 -12.22
N VAL A 332 -10.47 4.21 -12.97
CA VAL A 332 -11.20 5.29 -13.60
C VAL A 332 -10.99 5.22 -15.10
N ALA A 333 -12.05 5.45 -15.87
CA ALA A 333 -12.01 5.50 -17.32
C ALA A 333 -12.71 6.77 -17.81
N GLN A 334 -12.40 7.14 -19.07
CA GLN A 334 -12.99 8.25 -19.76
C GLN A 334 -13.42 7.80 -21.15
N ASP A 335 -14.59 8.22 -21.58
CA ASP A 335 -15.04 7.97 -22.95
C ASP A 335 -14.53 9.07 -23.92
N SER A 336 -14.83 8.87 -25.22
CA SER A 336 -14.42 9.81 -26.29
C SER A 336 -15.11 11.18 -26.20
N ALA A 337 -16.21 11.30 -25.43
CA ALA A 337 -16.88 12.57 -25.16
C ALA A 337 -16.31 13.30 -23.94
N GLY A 338 -15.41 12.65 -23.20
CA GLY A 338 -14.79 13.19 -21.99
C GLY A 338 -15.53 12.80 -20.71
N LYS A 339 -16.61 12.03 -20.78
CA LYS A 339 -17.38 11.57 -19.62
C LYS A 339 -16.57 10.53 -18.84
N ARG A 340 -16.57 10.63 -17.52
CA ARG A 340 -15.72 9.84 -16.62
C ARG A 340 -16.52 8.79 -15.87
N TYR A 341 -15.94 7.63 -15.75
CA TYR A 341 -16.54 6.48 -15.05
C TYR A 341 -15.55 5.92 -14.04
N LEU A 342 -16.06 5.42 -12.92
CA LEU A 342 -15.28 4.81 -11.85
C LEU A 342 -15.80 3.40 -11.61
N CYS A 343 -14.89 2.42 -11.60
CA CYS A 343 -15.20 1.01 -11.38
C CYS A 343 -14.37 0.47 -10.22
N VAL A 344 -15.03 -0.22 -9.28
CA VAL A 344 -14.36 -0.98 -8.22
C VAL A 344 -14.90 -2.39 -8.19
N THR A 345 -14.00 -3.37 -8.18
CA THR A 345 -14.36 -4.80 -8.04
C THR A 345 -13.54 -5.46 -6.95
N ALA A 346 -14.10 -6.46 -6.30
CA ALA A 346 -13.41 -7.24 -5.27
C ALA A 346 -13.79 -8.73 -5.32
N GLN A 347 -12.90 -9.55 -4.73
CA GLN A 347 -13.08 -10.98 -4.59
C GLN A 347 -13.14 -11.76 -5.91
N ALA A 348 -12.45 -11.29 -6.96
CA ALA A 348 -12.22 -12.10 -8.16
C ALA A 348 -11.18 -13.20 -7.86
N TRP A 349 -11.36 -14.38 -8.42
CA TRP A 349 -10.47 -15.52 -8.20
C TRP A 349 -9.14 -15.43 -8.97
N SER A 350 -8.99 -14.51 -9.92
CA SER A 350 -7.71 -14.20 -10.56
C SER A 350 -7.61 -12.74 -10.99
N GLY A 351 -6.36 -12.23 -11.13
CA GLY A 351 -6.12 -10.87 -11.60
C GLY A 351 -6.66 -10.60 -13.01
N TRP A 352 -6.63 -11.60 -13.91
CA TRP A 352 -7.20 -11.47 -15.24
C TRP A 352 -8.73 -11.38 -15.22
N ARG A 353 -9.39 -12.13 -14.33
CA ARG A 353 -10.84 -12.01 -14.18
C ARG A 353 -11.25 -10.67 -13.63
N CYS A 354 -10.49 -10.15 -12.66
CA CYS A 354 -10.68 -8.79 -12.17
C CYS A 354 -10.60 -7.75 -13.32
N ILE A 355 -9.62 -7.90 -14.25
CA ILE A 355 -9.50 -7.02 -15.42
C ILE A 355 -10.69 -7.17 -16.36
N PHE A 356 -11.09 -8.41 -16.70
CA PHE A 356 -12.20 -8.65 -17.62
C PHE A 356 -13.55 -8.20 -17.05
N ASP A 357 -13.73 -8.24 -15.72
CA ASP A 357 -14.92 -7.67 -15.09
C ASP A 357 -14.99 -6.15 -15.30
N HIS A 358 -13.84 -5.44 -15.20
CA HIS A 358 -13.79 -4.01 -15.49
C HIS A 358 -14.08 -3.72 -16.98
N VAL A 359 -13.52 -4.52 -17.90
CA VAL A 359 -13.84 -4.41 -19.35
C VAL A 359 -15.33 -4.57 -19.59
N ALA A 360 -15.94 -5.64 -19.04
CA ALA A 360 -17.36 -5.93 -19.21
C ALA A 360 -18.27 -4.83 -18.62
N LEU A 361 -17.88 -4.28 -17.46
CA LEU A 361 -18.62 -3.18 -16.84
C LEU A 361 -18.55 -1.91 -17.67
N TYR A 362 -17.38 -1.53 -18.15
CA TYR A 362 -17.24 -0.36 -19.01
C TYR A 362 -17.92 -0.54 -20.37
N GLU A 363 -17.77 -1.70 -21.01
CA GLU A 363 -18.40 -1.99 -22.31
C GLU A 363 -19.92 -2.04 -22.21
N GLY A 364 -20.45 -2.63 -21.15
CA GLY A 364 -21.89 -2.85 -20.99
C GLY A 364 -22.67 -1.62 -20.51
N TYR A 365 -22.06 -0.79 -19.68
CA TYR A 365 -22.81 0.21 -18.90
C TYR A 365 -22.24 1.64 -18.95
N ALA A 366 -21.01 1.87 -19.43
CA ALA A 366 -20.48 3.22 -19.62
C ALA A 366 -21.01 3.80 -20.93
N ARG A 367 -22.00 4.70 -20.82
CA ARG A 367 -22.72 5.28 -21.97
C ARG A 367 -22.97 6.76 -21.75
#